data_b25c63c21c3bd8d18826176de70a8b93
#
_entry.id   b25c63c21c3bd8d18826176de70a8b93
#
_cell.length_a   1.000
_cell.length_b   1.000
_cell.length_c   1.000
_cell.angle_alpha   90.00
_cell.angle_beta   90.00
_cell.angle_gamma   90.00
#
_symmetry.space_group_name_H-M   'P 1'
#
loop_
_entity.id
_entity.type
_entity.pdbx_description
1 polymer ?
#
loop_
_entity_poly.entity_id
_entity_poly.type
_entity_poly.pdbx_seq_one_letter_code
_entity_poly.pdbx_strand_id
1 'polypeptide(L)'
;MSRALDAIGGEDGLRRLINRFYDRMETDEEAFPLHRLHFRGHGLEHIRQAQFEFMSGFLGGRAYYRERFGHMNLRELHEHIPVRVEDANLWLKTFDAALDDCGMTGEAVDRFRATLRRAAHMLVNDVPDWRLESDETARINRGID
;
A
#
# COMPACT_ATOMS: atom_id res chain seq x y z
N MET A 1 -15.65 -18.02 10.68
CA MET A 1 -15.07 -17.45 9.45
C MET A 1 -13.71 -16.88 9.75
N SER A 2 -12.65 -17.34 9.08
CA SER A 2 -11.33 -16.79 9.34
C SER A 2 -11.16 -15.44 8.64
N ARG A 3 -10.58 -14.51 9.38
CA ARG A 3 -10.20 -13.20 8.83
C ARG A 3 -8.96 -13.37 7.95
N ALA A 4 -8.74 -12.46 7.01
CA ALA A 4 -7.52 -12.47 6.21
C ALA A 4 -6.28 -12.40 7.11
N LEU A 5 -6.36 -11.68 8.22
CA LEU A 5 -5.27 -11.59 9.19
C LEU A 5 -4.88 -12.97 9.73
N ASP A 6 -5.87 -13.84 10.01
CA ASP A 6 -5.59 -15.18 10.52
C ASP A 6 -4.82 -16.02 9.51
N ALA A 7 -5.09 -15.82 8.22
CA ALA A 7 -4.41 -16.56 7.14
C ALA A 7 -2.91 -16.30 7.06
N ILE A 8 -2.46 -15.15 7.58
CA ILE A 8 -1.02 -14.81 7.57
C ILE A 8 -0.38 -14.93 8.96
N GLY A 9 -1.07 -15.56 9.91
CA GLY A 9 -0.52 -15.81 11.25
C GLY A 9 -0.85 -14.77 12.30
N GLY A 10 -1.95 -14.04 12.13
CA GLY A 10 -2.39 -13.04 13.08
C GLY A 10 -1.48 -11.81 13.10
N GLU A 11 -1.52 -11.07 14.21
CA GLU A 11 -0.69 -9.85 14.34
C GLU A 11 0.80 -10.13 14.29
N ASP A 12 1.26 -11.26 14.84
CA ASP A 12 2.67 -11.63 14.77
C ASP A 12 3.11 -11.90 13.34
N GLY A 13 2.28 -12.61 12.58
CA GLY A 13 2.52 -12.84 11.15
C GLY A 13 2.54 -11.55 10.36
N LEU A 14 1.61 -10.65 10.64
CA LEU A 14 1.55 -9.36 9.99
C LEU A 14 2.80 -8.53 10.28
N ARG A 15 3.26 -8.51 11.53
CA ARG A 15 4.47 -7.77 11.89
C ARG A 15 5.69 -8.32 11.16
N ARG A 16 5.80 -9.64 11.06
CA ARG A 16 6.88 -10.27 10.31
C ARG A 16 6.82 -9.90 8.83
N LEU A 17 5.63 -9.89 8.25
CA LEU A 17 5.43 -9.51 6.86
C LEU A 17 5.81 -8.05 6.61
N ILE A 18 5.35 -7.13 7.45
CA ILE A 18 5.66 -5.70 7.33
C ILE A 18 7.17 -5.47 7.45
N ASN A 19 7.81 -6.11 8.41
CA ASN A 19 9.26 -5.99 8.57
C ASN A 19 10.00 -6.51 7.34
N ARG A 20 9.58 -7.65 6.78
CA ARG A 20 10.20 -8.18 5.57
C ARG A 20 10.00 -7.27 4.36
N PHE A 21 8.82 -6.70 4.22
CA PHE A 21 8.52 -5.75 3.16
C PHE A 21 9.48 -4.54 3.21
N TYR A 22 9.64 -3.95 4.38
CA TYR A 22 10.53 -2.78 4.52
C TYR A 22 12.01 -3.17 4.47
N ASP A 23 12.37 -4.38 4.92
CA ASP A 23 13.73 -4.89 4.74
C ASP A 23 14.08 -4.98 3.25
N ARG A 24 13.17 -5.47 2.42
CA ARG A 24 13.37 -5.49 0.98
C ARG A 24 13.49 -4.09 0.41
N MET A 25 12.66 -3.18 0.89
CA MET A 25 12.70 -1.78 0.45
C MET A 25 14.05 -1.15 0.72
N GLU A 26 14.68 -1.49 1.84
CA GLU A 26 15.98 -0.96 2.24
C GLU A 26 17.16 -1.61 1.52
N THR A 27 17.03 -2.86 1.11
CA THR A 27 18.16 -3.65 0.59
C THR A 27 18.07 -4.01 -0.88
N ASP A 28 16.88 -3.95 -1.48
CA ASP A 28 16.65 -4.33 -2.86
C ASP A 28 16.73 -3.09 -3.76
N GLU A 29 17.66 -3.08 -4.69
CA GLU A 29 17.85 -1.96 -5.62
C GLU A 29 16.58 -1.66 -6.42
N GLU A 30 15.83 -2.69 -6.82
CA GLU A 30 14.58 -2.50 -7.55
C GLU A 30 13.56 -1.72 -6.74
N ALA A 31 13.56 -1.86 -5.42
CA ALA A 31 12.62 -1.19 -4.53
C ALA A 31 13.09 0.20 -4.09
N PHE A 32 14.24 0.64 -4.54
CA PHE A 32 14.82 1.93 -4.14
C PHE A 32 13.87 3.12 -4.36
N PRO A 33 13.13 3.23 -5.48
CA PRO A 33 12.18 4.32 -5.65
C PRO A 33 11.11 4.38 -4.55
N LEU A 34 10.66 3.22 -4.06
CA LEU A 34 9.72 3.16 -2.93
C LEU A 34 10.36 3.64 -1.64
N HIS A 35 11.60 3.24 -1.40
CA HIS A 35 12.37 3.69 -0.24
C HIS A 35 12.43 5.21 -0.21
N ARG A 36 12.71 5.83 -1.35
CA ARG A 36 12.76 7.29 -1.46
C ARG A 36 11.41 7.94 -1.13
N LEU A 37 10.32 7.36 -1.62
CA LEU A 37 8.97 7.88 -1.34
C LEU A 37 8.62 7.80 0.14
N HIS A 38 8.97 6.70 0.78
CA HIS A 38 8.62 6.46 2.18
C HIS A 38 9.56 7.14 3.16
N PHE A 39 10.74 7.54 2.71
CA PHE A 39 11.75 8.14 3.59
C PHE A 39 11.50 9.61 3.89
N ARG A 40 10.48 10.21 3.30
CA ARG A 40 10.19 11.62 3.49
C ARG A 40 9.64 11.90 4.89
N GLY A 41 10.50 12.37 5.77
CA GLY A 41 10.09 13.10 6.97
C GLY A 41 10.10 12.36 8.29
N HIS A 42 9.94 11.03 8.36
CA HIS A 42 9.71 10.36 9.66
C HIS A 42 10.56 9.14 9.96
N GLY A 43 11.39 8.68 9.04
CA GLY A 43 12.18 7.47 9.25
C GLY A 43 11.34 6.18 9.11
N LEU A 44 12.03 5.08 8.83
CA LEU A 44 11.38 3.80 8.49
C LEU A 44 10.72 3.12 9.69
N GLU A 45 11.22 3.33 10.90
CA GLU A 45 10.62 2.74 12.09
C GLU A 45 9.19 3.23 12.31
N HIS A 46 8.97 4.53 12.16
CA HIS A 46 7.65 5.11 12.29
C HIS A 46 6.70 4.58 11.21
N ILE A 47 7.20 4.47 9.98
CA ILE A 47 6.40 3.99 8.85
C ILE A 47 6.03 2.53 9.04
N ARG A 48 6.94 1.69 9.53
CA ARG A 48 6.66 0.28 9.81
C ARG A 48 5.51 0.13 10.79
N GLN A 49 5.51 0.91 11.86
CA GLN A 49 4.45 0.85 12.86
C GLN A 49 3.12 1.34 12.28
N ALA A 50 3.12 2.45 11.54
CA ALA A 50 1.93 2.98 10.91
C ALA A 50 1.33 1.99 9.90
N GLN A 51 2.18 1.34 9.12
CA GLN A 51 1.74 0.35 8.14
C GLN A 51 1.14 -0.88 8.84
N PHE A 52 1.76 -1.34 9.92
CA PHE A 52 1.23 -2.44 10.72
C PHE A 52 -0.17 -2.09 11.24
N GLU A 53 -0.32 -0.92 11.84
CA GLU A 53 -1.60 -0.50 12.42
C GLU A 53 -2.70 -0.40 11.36
N PHE A 54 -2.37 0.15 10.20
CA PHE A 54 -3.30 0.24 9.09
C PHE A 54 -3.69 -1.14 8.55
N MET A 55 -2.71 -1.98 8.29
CA MET A 55 -2.93 -3.31 7.72
C MET A 55 -3.69 -4.23 8.66
N SER A 56 -3.50 -4.08 9.97
CA SER A 56 -4.27 -4.86 10.94
C SER A 56 -5.77 -4.65 10.73
N GLY A 57 -6.20 -3.40 10.65
CA GLY A 57 -7.62 -3.08 10.39
C GLY A 57 -8.05 -3.49 8.99
N PHE A 58 -7.20 -3.28 8.00
CA PHE A 58 -7.49 -3.65 6.61
C PHE A 58 -7.74 -5.15 6.45
N LEU A 59 -7.05 -5.98 7.23
CA LEU A 59 -7.16 -7.43 7.19
C LEU A 59 -8.24 -7.99 8.13
N GLY A 60 -9.04 -7.12 8.73
CA GLY A 60 -10.14 -7.53 9.59
C GLY A 60 -9.76 -7.74 11.05
N GLY A 61 -8.55 -7.34 11.45
CA GLY A 61 -8.11 -7.36 12.84
C GLY A 61 -8.44 -6.05 13.54
N ARG A 62 -7.73 -5.78 14.62
CA ARG A 62 -7.96 -4.56 15.39
C ARG A 62 -7.65 -3.33 14.56
N ALA A 63 -8.54 -2.37 14.58
CA ALA A 63 -8.45 -1.16 13.78
C ALA A 63 -7.62 -0.07 14.49
N TYR A 64 -6.36 -0.38 14.78
CA TYR A 64 -5.45 0.54 15.48
C TYR A 64 -5.36 1.91 14.83
N TYR A 65 -5.27 1.92 13.49
CA TYR A 65 -5.13 3.17 12.75
C TYR A 65 -6.37 4.05 12.91
N ARG A 66 -7.56 3.45 12.77
CA ARG A 66 -8.83 4.18 12.94
C ARG A 66 -8.99 4.67 14.36
N GLU A 67 -8.60 3.87 15.36
CA GLU A 67 -8.65 4.26 16.76
C GLU A 67 -7.80 5.51 17.03
N ARG A 68 -6.63 5.57 16.40
CA ARG A 68 -5.68 6.67 16.59
C ARG A 68 -6.04 7.93 15.81
N PHE A 69 -6.47 7.78 14.55
CA PHE A 69 -6.67 8.89 13.62
C PHE A 69 -8.14 9.15 13.24
N GLY A 70 -9.06 8.30 13.65
CA GLY A 70 -10.48 8.46 13.39
C GLY A 70 -10.96 8.03 12.00
N HIS A 71 -10.05 7.65 11.11
CA HIS A 71 -10.39 7.24 9.74
C HIS A 71 -9.34 6.31 9.15
N MET A 72 -9.67 5.71 8.01
CA MET A 72 -8.76 4.89 7.22
C MET A 72 -8.82 5.30 5.74
N ASN A 73 -8.80 6.60 5.47
CA ASN A 73 -8.91 7.11 4.10
C ASN A 73 -7.54 7.17 3.45
N LEU A 74 -7.23 6.14 2.63
CA LEU A 74 -5.95 6.02 1.94
C LEU A 74 -5.70 7.15 0.95
N ARG A 75 -6.74 7.61 0.25
CA ARG A 75 -6.59 8.71 -0.71
C ARG A 75 -6.14 9.98 -0.02
N GLU A 76 -6.79 10.30 1.10
CA GLU A 76 -6.44 11.49 1.87
C GLU A 76 -5.01 11.43 2.38
N LEU A 77 -4.59 10.24 2.85
CA LEU A 77 -3.24 10.04 3.35
C LEU A 77 -2.16 10.22 2.27
N HIS A 78 -2.51 10.02 1.01
CA HIS A 78 -1.56 10.07 -0.11
C HIS A 78 -1.72 11.30 -1.00
N GLU A 79 -2.61 12.24 -0.65
CA GLU A 79 -2.85 13.44 -1.47
C GLU A 79 -1.60 14.26 -1.75
N HIS A 80 -0.69 14.33 -0.79
CA HIS A 80 0.53 15.14 -0.89
C HIS A 80 1.72 14.36 -1.44
N ILE A 81 1.52 13.11 -1.78
CA ILE A 81 2.58 12.23 -2.29
C ILE A 81 2.25 11.85 -3.72
N PRO A 82 3.12 12.18 -4.70
CA PRO A 82 2.86 11.74 -6.08
C PRO A 82 3.00 10.22 -6.18
N VAL A 83 1.94 9.55 -6.58
CA VAL A 83 1.93 8.10 -6.78
C VAL A 83 1.63 7.82 -8.25
N ARG A 84 2.61 7.25 -8.94
CA ARG A 84 2.48 6.86 -10.33
C ARG A 84 2.11 5.40 -10.45
N VAL A 85 1.67 4.99 -11.64
CA VAL A 85 1.36 3.57 -11.92
C VAL A 85 2.59 2.70 -11.61
N GLU A 86 3.77 3.15 -12.01
CA GLU A 86 5.03 2.42 -11.75
C GLU A 86 5.27 2.23 -10.25
N ASP A 87 4.97 3.25 -9.46
CA ASP A 87 5.13 3.20 -8.01
C ASP A 87 4.19 2.18 -7.38
N ALA A 88 2.93 2.18 -7.79
CA ALA A 88 1.93 1.22 -7.31
C ALA A 88 2.33 -0.21 -7.68
N ASN A 89 2.78 -0.43 -8.92
CA ASN A 89 3.21 -1.74 -9.38
C ASN A 89 4.45 -2.22 -8.64
N LEU A 90 5.40 -1.34 -8.39
CA LEU A 90 6.62 -1.67 -7.64
C LEU A 90 6.29 -2.01 -6.18
N TRP A 91 5.38 -1.26 -5.57
CA TRP A 91 4.91 -1.54 -4.21
C TRP A 91 4.30 -2.95 -4.13
N LEU A 92 3.42 -3.27 -5.08
CA LEU A 92 2.78 -4.58 -5.15
C LEU A 92 3.79 -5.70 -5.37
N LYS A 93 4.74 -5.50 -6.28
CA LYS A 93 5.79 -6.49 -6.56
C LYS A 93 6.64 -6.74 -5.32
N THR A 94 7.03 -5.69 -4.60
CA THR A 94 7.83 -5.80 -3.39
C THR A 94 7.04 -6.48 -2.27
N PHE A 95 5.77 -6.15 -2.14
CA PHE A 95 4.90 -6.76 -1.13
C PHE A 95 4.66 -8.24 -1.43
N ASP A 96 4.42 -8.59 -2.69
CA ASP A 96 4.27 -10.00 -3.11
C ASP A 96 5.53 -10.80 -2.78
N ALA A 97 6.70 -10.23 -3.03
CA ALA A 97 7.96 -10.89 -2.71
C ALA A 97 8.10 -11.10 -1.20
N ALA A 98 7.66 -10.14 -0.38
CA ALA A 98 7.67 -10.28 1.06
C ALA A 98 6.73 -11.39 1.54
N LEU A 99 5.54 -11.51 0.94
CA LEU A 99 4.62 -12.60 1.23
C LEU A 99 5.26 -13.95 0.93
N ASP A 100 5.92 -14.06 -0.23
CA ASP A 100 6.61 -15.29 -0.63
C ASP A 100 7.73 -15.62 0.35
N ASP A 101 8.53 -14.63 0.74
CA ASP A 101 9.62 -14.80 1.71
C ASP A 101 9.12 -15.32 3.06
N CYS A 102 7.93 -14.91 3.46
CA CYS A 102 7.32 -15.34 4.72
C CYS A 102 6.55 -16.65 4.59
N GLY A 103 6.54 -17.26 3.40
CA GLY A 103 5.84 -18.52 3.16
C GLY A 103 4.33 -18.41 3.23
N MET A 104 3.79 -17.23 3.01
CA MET A 104 2.36 -16.97 3.08
C MET A 104 1.70 -17.26 1.74
N THR A 105 0.91 -18.33 1.70
CA THR A 105 0.24 -18.81 0.48
C THR A 105 -1.18 -19.23 0.79
N GLY A 106 -1.94 -19.54 -0.25
CA GLY A 106 -3.29 -20.07 -0.15
C GLY A 106 -4.34 -19.13 -0.68
N GLU A 107 -5.56 -19.60 -0.69
CA GLU A 107 -6.69 -18.89 -1.30
C GLU A 107 -6.96 -17.54 -0.63
N ALA A 108 -6.90 -17.51 0.71
CA ALA A 108 -7.12 -16.27 1.45
C ALA A 108 -6.03 -15.23 1.15
N VAL A 109 -4.79 -15.69 0.99
CA VAL A 109 -3.67 -14.81 0.62
C VAL A 109 -3.85 -14.30 -0.82
N ASP A 110 -4.32 -15.14 -1.73
CA ASP A 110 -4.59 -14.73 -3.10
C ASP A 110 -5.67 -13.65 -3.18
N ARG A 111 -6.72 -13.78 -2.37
CA ARG A 111 -7.77 -12.76 -2.26
C ARG A 111 -7.22 -11.46 -1.68
N PHE A 112 -6.35 -11.56 -0.70
CA PHE A 112 -5.70 -10.41 -0.10
C PHE A 112 -4.84 -9.69 -1.14
N ARG A 113 -4.04 -10.42 -1.92
CA ARG A 113 -3.24 -9.84 -3.01
C ARG A 113 -4.11 -9.08 -4.00
N ALA A 114 -5.25 -9.65 -4.41
CA ALA A 114 -6.18 -9.01 -5.34
C ALA A 114 -6.75 -7.71 -4.75
N THR A 115 -7.12 -7.71 -3.49
CA THR A 115 -7.64 -6.53 -2.80
C THR A 115 -6.57 -5.44 -2.69
N LEU A 116 -5.34 -5.81 -2.37
CA LEU A 116 -4.22 -4.87 -2.33
C LEU A 116 -3.95 -4.24 -3.68
N ARG A 117 -4.05 -5.03 -4.76
CA ARG A 117 -3.85 -4.51 -6.12
C ARG A 117 -4.85 -3.41 -6.44
N ARG A 118 -6.11 -3.64 -6.13
CA ARG A 118 -7.14 -2.63 -6.35
C ARG A 118 -6.89 -1.39 -5.51
N ALA A 119 -6.56 -1.57 -4.24
CA ALA A 119 -6.31 -0.45 -3.33
C ALA A 119 -5.10 0.38 -3.79
N ALA A 120 -4.01 -0.28 -4.18
CA ALA A 120 -2.81 0.42 -4.63
C ALA A 120 -3.06 1.23 -5.90
N HIS A 121 -3.79 0.67 -6.86
CA HIS A 121 -4.10 1.38 -8.10
C HIS A 121 -5.06 2.55 -7.88
N MET A 122 -5.91 2.48 -6.86
CA MET A 122 -6.78 3.61 -6.49
C MET A 122 -5.99 4.80 -5.94
N LEU A 123 -4.77 4.59 -5.48
CA LEU A 123 -3.92 5.66 -4.94
C LEU A 123 -3.11 6.39 -6.02
N VAL A 124 -3.12 5.89 -7.26
CA VAL A 124 -2.41 6.55 -8.36
C VAL A 124 -3.03 7.93 -8.58
N ASN A 125 -2.20 8.96 -8.47
CA ASN A 125 -2.63 10.36 -8.59
C ASN A 125 -1.73 11.18 -9.51
N ASP A 126 -0.65 10.57 -10.02
CA ASP A 126 0.26 11.21 -10.98
C ASP A 126 0.25 10.35 -12.24
N VAL A 127 -0.41 10.86 -13.29
CA VAL A 127 -0.62 10.12 -14.54
C VAL A 127 0.22 10.72 -15.67
N PRO A 128 0.55 9.91 -16.70
CA PRO A 128 1.31 10.41 -17.86
C PRO A 128 0.61 11.58 -18.56
N ASP A 129 1.40 12.46 -19.15
CA ASP A 129 0.91 13.68 -19.83
C ASP A 129 -0.22 13.40 -20.83
N TRP A 130 -0.11 12.33 -21.61
CA TRP A 130 -1.15 11.99 -22.59
C TRP A 130 -2.49 11.68 -21.93
N ARG A 131 -2.49 11.12 -20.72
CA ARG A 131 -3.73 10.89 -19.95
C ARG A 131 -4.29 12.19 -19.41
N LEU A 132 -3.41 13.06 -18.92
CA LEU A 132 -3.80 14.36 -18.40
C LEU A 132 -4.49 15.19 -19.48
N GLU A 133 -3.96 15.19 -20.70
CA GLU A 133 -4.57 15.88 -21.84
C GLU A 133 -5.99 15.38 -22.11
N SER A 134 -6.17 14.07 -22.12
CA SER A 134 -7.49 13.45 -22.34
C SER A 134 -8.46 13.83 -21.23
N ASP A 135 -8.04 13.76 -20.00
CA ASP A 135 -8.87 14.09 -18.84
C ASP A 135 -9.22 15.58 -18.82
N GLU A 136 -8.27 16.43 -19.15
CA GLU A 136 -8.48 17.88 -19.20
C GLU A 136 -9.50 18.24 -20.28
N THR A 137 -9.38 17.64 -21.46
CA THR A 137 -10.35 17.83 -22.52
C THR A 137 -11.75 17.40 -22.08
N ALA A 138 -11.85 16.26 -21.41
CA ALA A 138 -13.13 15.78 -20.88
C ALA A 138 -13.71 16.73 -19.82
N ARG A 139 -12.87 17.33 -18.98
CA ARG A 139 -13.32 18.32 -17.98
C ARG A 139 -13.85 19.57 -18.65
N ILE A 140 -13.15 20.07 -19.65
CA ILE A 140 -13.59 21.27 -20.42
C ILE A 140 -14.94 21.01 -21.04
N ASN A 141 -15.13 19.86 -21.68
CA ASN A 141 -16.38 19.49 -22.30
C ASN A 141 -17.54 19.36 -21.31
N ARG A 142 -17.25 19.08 -20.04
CA ARG A 142 -18.25 19.01 -18.98
C ARG A 142 -18.43 20.31 -18.22
N GLY A 143 -17.69 21.35 -18.60
CA GLY A 143 -17.74 22.63 -17.91
C GLY A 143 -17.06 22.62 -16.56
N ILE A 144 -16.11 21.73 -16.33
CA ILE A 144 -15.33 21.63 -15.11
C ILE A 144 -13.90 22.11 -15.43
N ASP A 145 -13.48 23.13 -14.74
CA ASP A 145 -12.14 23.68 -14.90
C ASP A 145 -11.11 22.97 -14.00
#